data_00a9ab54ea3113088a9d07a49bd83521
#
_entry.id   00a9ab54ea3113088a9d07a49bd83521
#
_cell.length_a   1.000
_cell.length_b   1.000
_cell.length_c   1.000
_cell.angle_alpha   90.00
_cell.angle_beta   90.00
_cell.angle_gamma   90.00
#
_symmetry.space_group_name_H-M   'P 1'
#
loop_
_entity.id
_entity.type
_entity.pdbx_description
1 polymer ?
#
loop_
_entity_poly.entity_id
_entity_poly.type
_entity_poly.pdbx_seq_one_letter_code
_entity_poly.pdbx_strand_id
1 'polypeptide(L)'
;MLDILIFKNRDSICGAIGRNQPPLDCKLESIEAFFNFTESNQMSAIVLNKPLILDPVTVKKPWGEEIWFSGIEKRGVSSCNGIPINFLFEIFGEFLGCSKPPILLKILAPSPEPNLGDLYFELHEKKTEVYVVTDVNTESWPNGKGKIRLGFNRKEIQSHGSPESFIEKYLSSVEKYQKCRNYIDSKLDEMKISLGLPQDEIIESKLYQTLTASLDRNVIDEEKKLRKEMYSFTKLHEIKIGDAVKVNPYIPHSLQHGVRVVEFQTPHYERYILSFGQKVITQDHWDTKAALMKAKVNETKIEPPKKMDAFQDMVADFEEFNVVRAVLPSGKKLEIAEKGYCLIMGIFGETRLGPDRIRNEKAFFIPPTDSLVMSNESEAESCFLIARENQLGSK
;
A
#
# COMPACT_ATOMS: atom_id res chain seq x y z
N MET A 1 6.49 14.35 28.83
CA MET A 1 6.22 15.52 27.98
C MET A 1 7.16 15.38 26.80
N LEU A 2 6.75 15.69 25.58
CA LEU A 2 7.64 15.74 24.42
C LEU A 2 8.16 17.17 24.30
N ASP A 3 9.46 17.32 24.15
CA ASP A 3 10.09 18.61 23.92
C ASP A 3 10.25 18.78 22.41
N ILE A 4 9.83 19.94 21.90
CA ILE A 4 9.87 20.28 20.49
C ILE A 4 10.79 21.48 20.33
N LEU A 5 11.73 21.39 19.39
CA LEU A 5 12.65 22.45 19.06
C LEU A 5 12.53 22.78 17.56
N ILE A 6 12.42 24.06 17.24
CA ILE A 6 12.40 24.54 15.85
C ILE A 6 13.52 25.57 15.68
N PHE A 7 14.35 25.36 14.68
CA PHE A 7 15.37 26.29 14.24
C PHE A 7 15.08 26.73 12.81
N LYS A 8 15.12 28.04 12.56
CA LYS A 8 14.88 28.60 11.24
C LYS A 8 15.93 29.67 10.92
N ASN A 9 16.57 29.52 9.77
CA ASN A 9 17.40 30.55 9.17
C ASN A 9 16.94 30.79 7.70
N ARG A 10 17.76 31.53 6.92
CA ARG A 10 17.43 31.87 5.53
C ARG A 10 17.25 30.64 4.64
N ASP A 11 18.04 29.59 4.84
CA ASP A 11 18.17 28.47 3.90
C ASP A 11 17.59 27.16 4.45
N SER A 12 17.34 27.09 5.78
CA SER A 12 16.97 25.83 6.44
C SER A 12 15.91 26.06 7.52
N ILE A 13 14.96 25.12 7.56
CA ILE A 13 13.99 24.96 8.64
C ILE A 13 14.25 23.58 9.24
N CYS A 14 14.63 23.54 10.51
CA CYS A 14 14.93 22.29 11.22
C CYS A 14 13.96 22.09 12.37
N GLY A 15 13.54 20.85 12.56
CA GLY A 15 12.72 20.42 13.69
C GLY A 15 13.42 19.33 14.49
N ALA A 16 13.19 19.29 15.80
CA ALA A 16 13.65 18.18 16.63
C ALA A 16 12.62 17.84 17.69
N ILE A 17 12.57 16.54 18.05
CA ILE A 17 11.69 15.99 19.08
C ILE A 17 12.51 15.16 20.05
N GLY A 18 12.28 15.36 21.35
CA GLY A 18 12.95 14.62 22.43
C GLY A 18 12.11 14.50 23.68
N ARG A 19 12.67 13.86 24.70
CA ARG A 19 12.02 13.72 26.02
C ARG A 19 12.82 14.39 27.16
N ASN A 20 13.97 14.97 26.87
CA ASN A 20 14.81 15.62 27.84
C ASN A 20 14.62 17.13 27.71
N GLN A 21 14.23 17.80 28.78
CA GLN A 21 14.07 19.26 28.78
C GLN A 21 15.36 19.94 28.40
N PRO A 22 15.45 20.59 27.20
CA PRO A 22 16.63 21.37 26.87
C PRO A 22 16.72 22.61 27.80
N PRO A 23 17.91 23.12 28.07
CA PRO A 23 18.08 24.41 28.74
C PRO A 23 17.33 25.51 27.98
N LEU A 24 16.48 26.27 28.66
CA LEU A 24 15.64 27.33 28.10
C LEU A 24 16.42 28.48 27.43
N ASP A 25 17.72 28.61 27.64
CA ASP A 25 18.57 29.73 27.19
C ASP A 25 19.54 29.40 26.04
N CYS A 26 19.26 28.35 25.26
CA CYS A 26 20.14 27.95 24.16
C CYS A 26 19.94 28.85 22.93
N LYS A 27 20.85 29.78 22.67
CA LYS A 27 20.92 30.53 21.41
C LYS A 27 21.54 29.63 20.34
N LEU A 28 20.74 29.08 19.46
CA LEU A 28 21.19 28.33 18.30
C LEU A 28 21.44 29.28 17.14
N GLU A 29 22.73 29.54 16.84
CA GLU A 29 23.11 30.54 15.83
C GLU A 29 23.33 29.93 14.43
N SER A 30 23.45 28.60 14.33
CA SER A 30 23.70 27.89 13.08
C SER A 30 23.00 26.55 13.04
N ILE A 31 22.87 25.98 11.84
CA ILE A 31 22.32 24.63 11.62
C ILE A 31 23.23 23.57 12.30
N GLU A 32 24.54 23.77 12.27
CA GLU A 32 25.51 22.89 12.93
C GLU A 32 25.32 22.93 14.46
N ALA A 33 25.19 24.13 15.05
CA ALA A 33 24.88 24.28 16.47
C ALA A 33 23.54 23.60 16.84
N PHE A 34 22.53 23.67 15.98
CA PHE A 34 21.26 22.96 16.18
C PHE A 34 21.44 21.44 16.23
N PHE A 35 22.16 20.86 15.27
CA PHE A 35 22.36 19.40 15.23
C PHE A 35 23.25 18.91 16.38
N ASN A 36 24.33 19.64 16.71
CA ASN A 36 25.20 19.32 17.86
C ASN A 36 24.42 19.36 19.18
N PHE A 37 23.51 20.33 19.32
CA PHE A 37 22.66 20.45 20.49
C PHE A 37 21.67 19.30 20.59
N THR A 38 20.96 18.97 19.48
CA THR A 38 19.98 17.89 19.46
C THR A 38 20.62 16.53 19.70
N GLU A 39 21.80 16.26 19.14
CA GLU A 39 22.58 15.04 19.39
C GLU A 39 23.00 14.93 20.87
N SER A 40 23.54 16.00 21.45
CA SER A 40 23.96 16.05 22.86
C SER A 40 22.76 15.80 23.83
N ASN A 41 21.56 16.15 23.41
CA ASN A 41 20.32 15.97 24.19
C ASN A 41 19.49 14.74 23.76
N GLN A 42 20.03 13.86 22.92
CA GLN A 42 19.37 12.64 22.44
C GLN A 42 18.00 12.92 21.79
N MET A 43 17.90 14.02 21.05
CA MET A 43 16.71 14.40 20.29
C MET A 43 16.83 13.89 18.84
N SER A 44 15.73 13.41 18.27
CA SER A 44 15.65 13.14 16.84
C SER A 44 15.44 14.46 16.07
N ALA A 45 16.33 14.78 15.16
CA ALA A 45 16.34 16.04 14.43
C ALA A 45 16.27 15.84 12.91
N ILE A 46 15.64 16.79 12.20
CA ILE A 46 15.35 16.70 10.77
C ILE A 46 15.36 18.09 10.11
N VAL A 47 15.73 18.15 8.83
CA VAL A 47 15.62 19.37 8.01
C VAL A 47 14.30 19.34 7.26
N LEU A 48 13.34 20.17 7.65
CA LEU A 48 11.94 20.12 7.21
C LEU A 48 11.69 20.63 5.78
N ASN A 49 12.59 21.46 5.24
CA ASN A 49 12.47 22.01 3.88
C ASN A 49 13.40 21.32 2.86
N LYS A 50 13.76 20.07 3.09
CA LYS A 50 14.54 19.22 2.19
C LYS A 50 13.84 17.89 1.99
N PRO A 51 14.16 17.13 0.93
CA PRO A 51 13.67 15.77 0.78
C PRO A 51 13.90 14.92 2.02
N LEU A 52 12.89 14.21 2.49
CA LEU A 52 12.90 13.37 3.68
C LEU A 52 12.85 11.90 3.27
N ILE A 53 13.83 11.10 3.69
CA ILE A 53 13.81 9.65 3.47
C ILE A 53 12.77 9.04 4.40
N LEU A 54 11.90 8.20 3.83
CA LEU A 54 10.90 7.46 4.59
C LEU A 54 11.45 6.09 4.97
N ASP A 55 11.52 5.82 6.28
CA ASP A 55 11.96 4.54 6.83
C ASP A 55 10.75 3.60 6.92
N PRO A 56 10.71 2.50 6.13
CA PRO A 56 9.56 1.63 6.10
C PRO A 56 9.46 0.72 7.32
N VAL A 57 8.23 0.23 7.55
CA VAL A 57 7.95 -0.84 8.50
C VAL A 57 7.24 -1.99 7.79
N THR A 58 7.71 -3.22 8.03
CA THR A 58 7.11 -4.43 7.46
C THR A 58 6.10 -5.02 8.43
N VAL A 59 4.91 -5.33 7.91
CA VAL A 59 3.80 -5.95 8.64
C VAL A 59 3.44 -7.26 7.96
N LYS A 60 3.62 -8.38 8.67
CA LYS A 60 3.22 -9.71 8.18
C LYS A 60 1.70 -9.81 8.06
N LYS A 61 1.25 -10.51 7.03
CA LYS A 61 -0.17 -10.79 6.73
C LYS A 61 -0.33 -12.29 6.44
N PRO A 62 -1.54 -12.86 6.58
CA PRO A 62 -1.77 -14.26 6.20
C PRO A 62 -1.39 -14.57 4.75
N TRP A 63 -1.48 -13.57 3.87
CA TRP A 63 -1.21 -13.69 2.43
C TRP A 63 0.21 -13.23 2.01
N GLY A 64 1.07 -12.78 2.93
CA GLY A 64 2.40 -12.26 2.63
C GLY A 64 2.80 -11.13 3.55
N GLU A 65 3.13 -9.97 3.01
CA GLU A 65 3.52 -8.82 3.82
C GLU A 65 3.15 -7.48 3.19
N GLU A 66 3.00 -6.46 4.03
CA GLU A 66 2.90 -5.05 3.66
C GLU A 66 4.13 -4.32 4.14
N ILE A 67 4.74 -3.50 3.27
CA ILE A 67 5.87 -2.65 3.61
C ILE A 67 5.39 -1.20 3.54
N TRP A 68 5.18 -0.57 4.68
CA TRP A 68 4.60 0.76 4.82
C TRP A 68 5.67 1.84 4.88
N PHE A 69 5.62 2.81 3.97
CA PHE A 69 6.52 3.98 3.94
C PHE A 69 5.91 5.24 4.55
N SER A 70 4.59 5.38 4.52
CA SER A 70 3.85 6.48 5.14
C SER A 70 2.71 5.99 6.04
N GLY A 71 2.91 4.84 6.71
CA GLY A 71 1.93 4.27 7.63
C GLY A 71 1.77 5.10 8.90
N ILE A 72 0.51 5.31 9.31
CA ILE A 72 0.13 6.11 10.50
C ILE A 72 -0.61 5.30 11.57
N GLU A 73 -0.99 4.06 11.29
CA GLU A 73 -1.64 3.17 12.27
C GLU A 73 -0.64 2.48 13.19
N LYS A 74 -1.06 2.18 14.43
CA LYS A 74 -0.23 1.51 15.45
C LYS A 74 0.48 0.23 14.97
N ARG A 75 -0.08 -0.47 13.99
CA ARG A 75 0.47 -1.73 13.46
C ARG A 75 1.56 -1.52 12.40
N GLY A 76 1.74 -0.31 11.91
CA GLY A 76 2.65 -0.02 10.82
C GLY A 76 3.03 1.46 10.74
N VAL A 77 3.40 2.07 11.88
CA VAL A 77 3.87 3.47 11.91
C VAL A 77 5.28 3.54 11.36
N SER A 78 5.39 4.13 10.18
CA SER A 78 6.68 4.45 9.55
C SER A 78 7.38 5.61 10.25
N SER A 79 8.63 5.83 9.97
CA SER A 79 9.40 6.94 10.55
C SER A 79 10.18 7.72 9.48
N CYS A 80 10.71 8.84 9.90
CA CYS A 80 11.67 9.61 9.15
C CYS A 80 12.76 10.08 10.14
N ASN A 81 13.99 9.61 9.95
CA ASN A 81 15.09 9.85 10.87
C ASN A 81 14.72 9.56 12.35
N GLY A 82 14.04 8.43 12.59
CA GLY A 82 13.59 8.00 13.92
C GLY A 82 12.38 8.76 14.49
N ILE A 83 11.82 9.74 13.77
CA ILE A 83 10.59 10.43 14.14
C ILE A 83 9.42 9.68 13.52
N PRO A 84 8.46 9.14 14.32
CA PRO A 84 7.26 8.53 13.78
C PRO A 84 6.47 9.52 12.91
N ILE A 85 6.01 9.07 11.75
CA ILE A 85 5.39 9.93 10.73
C ILE A 85 4.14 10.67 11.26
N ASN A 86 3.32 10.04 12.08
CA ASN A 86 2.16 10.68 12.67
C ASN A 86 2.55 11.90 13.53
N PHE A 87 3.61 11.80 14.35
CA PHE A 87 4.14 12.95 15.10
C PHE A 87 4.79 13.99 14.21
N LEU A 88 5.51 13.54 13.16
CA LEU A 88 6.15 14.45 12.22
C LEU A 88 5.13 15.39 11.57
N PHE A 89 4.00 14.86 11.09
CA PHE A 89 2.96 15.67 10.44
C PHE A 89 2.08 16.44 11.43
N GLU A 90 1.82 15.89 12.61
CA GLU A 90 1.07 16.58 13.65
C GLU A 90 1.80 17.84 14.14
N ILE A 91 3.13 17.74 14.32
CA ILE A 91 3.94 18.80 14.91
C ILE A 91 4.48 19.78 13.87
N PHE A 92 4.94 19.27 12.71
CA PHE A 92 5.64 20.05 11.69
C PHE A 92 4.87 20.20 10.38
N GLY A 93 3.59 19.80 10.34
CA GLY A 93 2.77 19.77 9.12
C GLY A 93 2.72 21.11 8.38
N GLU A 94 2.74 22.23 9.09
CA GLU A 94 2.79 23.57 8.50
C GLU A 94 4.03 23.77 7.61
N PHE A 95 5.19 23.29 8.04
CA PHE A 95 6.44 23.38 7.28
C PHE A 95 6.54 22.33 6.18
N LEU A 96 5.81 21.24 6.31
CA LEU A 96 5.79 20.14 5.36
C LEU A 96 4.72 20.27 4.28
N GLY A 97 3.86 21.32 4.36
CA GLY A 97 2.75 21.47 3.43
C GLY A 97 1.68 20.39 3.56
N CYS A 98 1.56 19.77 4.72
CA CYS A 98 0.71 18.63 4.99
C CYS A 98 -0.12 18.85 6.26
N SER A 99 -1.30 19.47 6.13
CA SER A 99 -2.20 19.76 7.26
C SER A 99 -3.06 18.57 7.72
N LYS A 100 -3.00 17.46 6.98
CA LYS A 100 -3.76 16.23 7.20
C LYS A 100 -2.81 15.02 7.06
N PRO A 101 -3.23 13.81 7.46
CA PRO A 101 -2.46 12.60 7.14
C PRO A 101 -2.16 12.55 5.63
N PRO A 102 -0.90 12.28 5.24
CA PRO A 102 -0.50 12.28 3.83
C PRO A 102 -1.13 11.12 3.07
N ILE A 103 -0.98 11.13 1.75
CA ILE A 103 -1.19 9.95 0.91
C ILE A 103 -0.42 8.78 1.53
N LEU A 104 -1.07 7.64 1.70
CA LEU A 104 -0.42 6.45 2.21
C LEU A 104 0.28 5.72 1.07
N LEU A 105 1.53 5.35 1.34
CA LEU A 105 2.41 4.64 0.42
C LEU A 105 2.86 3.34 1.06
N LYS A 106 2.62 2.23 0.37
CA LYS A 106 3.10 0.90 0.78
C LYS A 106 3.43 0.02 -0.42
N ILE A 107 4.14 -1.05 -0.16
CA ILE A 107 4.30 -2.18 -1.07
C ILE A 107 3.43 -3.33 -0.54
N LEU A 108 2.69 -3.97 -1.44
CA LEU A 108 2.09 -5.26 -1.20
C LEU A 108 2.99 -6.33 -1.81
N ALA A 109 3.39 -7.29 -0.98
CA ALA A 109 4.24 -8.41 -1.37
C ALA A 109 3.54 -9.75 -1.05
N PRO A 110 2.59 -10.17 -1.89
CA PRO A 110 1.91 -11.44 -1.74
C PRO A 110 2.88 -12.63 -1.87
N SER A 111 2.68 -13.64 -1.03
CA SER A 111 3.36 -14.93 -1.17
C SER A 111 3.14 -15.51 -2.56
N PRO A 112 4.12 -16.25 -3.14
CA PRO A 112 3.99 -16.83 -4.47
C PRO A 112 3.01 -18.01 -4.53
N GLU A 113 2.66 -18.63 -3.39
CA GLU A 113 1.82 -19.80 -3.36
C GLU A 113 0.36 -19.50 -3.69
N PRO A 114 -0.24 -20.20 -4.67
CA PRO A 114 -1.65 -20.05 -5.02
C PRO A 114 -2.57 -20.20 -3.79
N ASN A 115 -3.54 -19.33 -3.69
CA ASN A 115 -4.50 -19.14 -2.59
C ASN A 115 -3.91 -18.60 -1.30
N LEU A 116 -2.71 -19.02 -0.89
CA LEU A 116 -2.05 -18.49 0.31
C LEU A 116 -1.57 -17.06 0.10
N GLY A 117 -1.12 -16.73 -1.11
CA GLY A 117 -0.74 -15.37 -1.47
C GLY A 117 -1.89 -14.50 -2.01
N ASP A 118 -3.10 -15.04 -2.19
CA ASP A 118 -4.23 -14.23 -2.64
C ASP A 118 -4.70 -13.31 -1.50
N LEU A 119 -4.87 -12.02 -1.78
CA LEU A 119 -5.37 -11.05 -0.80
C LEU A 119 -6.88 -11.26 -0.53
N TYR A 120 -7.39 -10.58 0.50
CA TYR A 120 -8.81 -10.50 0.74
C TYR A 120 -9.53 -10.02 -0.52
N PHE A 121 -10.70 -10.61 -0.83
CA PHE A 121 -11.62 -9.97 -1.76
C PHE A 121 -12.43 -8.98 -0.96
N GLU A 122 -12.09 -7.71 -1.08
CA GLU A 122 -12.58 -6.63 -0.24
C GLU A 122 -12.99 -5.41 -1.07
N LEU A 123 -13.78 -4.54 -0.48
CA LEU A 123 -14.08 -3.21 -1.03
C LEU A 123 -13.94 -2.12 0.03
N HIS A 124 -13.84 -0.89 -0.43
CA HIS A 124 -13.75 0.31 0.37
C HIS A 124 -14.88 1.27 0.04
N GLU A 125 -15.33 2.03 1.03
CA GLU A 125 -16.40 3.03 0.86
C GLU A 125 -15.83 4.42 0.58
N LYS A 126 -14.72 4.77 1.23
CA LYS A 126 -14.08 6.09 1.16
C LYS A 126 -12.67 6.06 0.60
N LYS A 127 -12.04 4.90 0.61
CA LYS A 127 -10.66 4.75 0.17
C LYS A 127 -10.59 4.64 -1.34
N THR A 128 -9.74 5.48 -1.93
CA THR A 128 -9.31 5.45 -3.32
C THR A 128 -7.87 4.96 -3.36
N GLU A 129 -7.52 4.07 -4.26
CA GLU A 129 -6.17 3.50 -4.34
C GLU A 129 -5.75 3.16 -5.76
N VAL A 130 -4.45 3.12 -5.99
CA VAL A 130 -3.84 2.64 -7.24
C VAL A 130 -2.71 1.68 -6.94
N TYR A 131 -2.69 0.55 -7.64
CA TYR A 131 -1.63 -0.44 -7.65
C TYR A 131 -0.77 -0.28 -8.90
N VAL A 132 0.54 -0.14 -8.74
CA VAL A 132 1.50 -0.19 -9.85
C VAL A 132 2.29 -1.49 -9.70
N VAL A 133 2.19 -2.37 -10.71
CA VAL A 133 2.87 -3.68 -10.69
C VAL A 133 4.37 -3.48 -10.89
N THR A 134 5.16 -3.91 -9.92
CA THR A 134 6.62 -3.80 -9.93
C THR A 134 7.33 -5.13 -10.17
N ASP A 135 6.69 -6.24 -9.79
CA ASP A 135 7.22 -7.57 -10.02
C ASP A 135 6.11 -8.62 -10.17
N VAL A 136 6.38 -9.67 -10.92
CA VAL A 136 5.50 -10.84 -11.10
C VAL A 136 6.36 -12.09 -10.98
N ASN A 137 6.10 -12.89 -9.94
CA ASN A 137 6.83 -14.13 -9.69
C ASN A 137 6.61 -15.12 -10.83
N THR A 138 7.70 -15.50 -11.53
CA THR A 138 7.66 -16.36 -12.72
C THR A 138 7.43 -17.84 -12.42
N GLU A 139 7.62 -18.29 -11.19
CA GLU A 139 7.26 -19.65 -10.77
C GLU A 139 5.74 -19.79 -10.64
N SER A 140 5.07 -18.76 -10.11
CA SER A 140 3.60 -18.70 -10.01
C SER A 140 2.95 -18.37 -11.35
N TRP A 141 3.58 -17.50 -12.13
CA TRP A 141 3.08 -16.95 -13.40
C TRP A 141 4.15 -17.06 -14.51
N PRO A 142 4.35 -18.26 -15.11
CA PRO A 142 5.45 -18.50 -16.04
C PRO A 142 5.47 -17.62 -17.30
N ASN A 143 4.32 -17.03 -17.66
CA ASN A 143 4.21 -16.11 -18.79
C ASN A 143 4.49 -14.64 -18.41
N GLY A 144 4.90 -14.37 -17.15
CA GLY A 144 5.13 -13.02 -16.64
C GLY A 144 3.87 -12.17 -16.48
N LYS A 145 2.68 -12.81 -16.51
CA LYS A 145 1.38 -12.16 -16.33
C LYS A 145 0.72 -12.65 -15.07
N GLY A 146 0.77 -11.83 -14.03
CA GLY A 146 0.00 -12.03 -12.81
C GLY A 146 -1.48 -11.70 -12.99
N LYS A 147 -2.23 -11.73 -11.90
CA LYS A 147 -3.67 -11.44 -11.94
C LYS A 147 -4.13 -10.60 -10.77
N ILE A 148 -5.25 -9.91 -10.99
CA ILE A 148 -6.03 -9.24 -9.96
C ILE A 148 -7.51 -9.57 -10.18
N ARG A 149 -8.25 -9.85 -9.08
CA ARG A 149 -9.71 -9.82 -9.12
C ARG A 149 -10.15 -8.37 -9.01
N LEU A 150 -10.97 -7.92 -9.96
CA LEU A 150 -11.48 -6.56 -9.94
C LEU A 150 -12.93 -6.57 -10.44
N GLY A 151 -13.86 -6.31 -9.53
CA GLY A 151 -15.29 -6.38 -9.79
C GLY A 151 -15.82 -7.79 -10.05
N PHE A 152 -16.96 -7.85 -10.70
CA PHE A 152 -17.73 -9.07 -10.93
C PHE A 152 -17.69 -9.55 -12.39
N ASN A 153 -17.99 -10.83 -12.59
CA ASN A 153 -18.03 -11.45 -13.90
C ASN A 153 -19.31 -11.05 -14.66
N ARG A 154 -19.15 -10.30 -15.75
CA ARG A 154 -20.26 -9.81 -16.57
C ARG A 154 -21.17 -10.92 -17.08
N LYS A 155 -20.61 -12.09 -17.43
CA LYS A 155 -21.42 -13.22 -17.91
C LYS A 155 -22.33 -13.76 -16.81
N GLU A 156 -21.81 -13.84 -15.58
CA GLU A 156 -22.59 -14.25 -14.42
C GLU A 156 -23.68 -13.23 -14.10
N ILE A 157 -23.38 -11.93 -14.11
CA ILE A 157 -24.39 -10.88 -13.90
C ILE A 157 -25.52 -11.03 -14.91
N GLN A 158 -25.20 -11.20 -16.20
CA GLN A 158 -26.19 -11.34 -17.26
C GLN A 158 -27.02 -12.64 -17.16
N SER A 159 -26.39 -13.75 -16.73
CA SER A 159 -27.07 -15.04 -16.61
C SER A 159 -28.13 -15.07 -15.50
N HIS A 160 -28.01 -14.19 -14.49
CA HIS A 160 -28.97 -14.13 -13.38
C HIS A 160 -30.11 -13.14 -13.59
N GLY A 161 -30.17 -12.44 -14.73
CA GLY A 161 -31.29 -11.60 -15.15
C GLY A 161 -31.39 -10.24 -14.48
N SER A 162 -30.99 -10.09 -13.21
CA SER A 162 -30.91 -8.79 -12.52
C SER A 162 -29.71 -8.72 -11.57
N PRO A 163 -29.23 -7.50 -11.26
CA PRO A 163 -28.17 -7.31 -10.25
C PRO A 163 -28.54 -7.89 -8.88
N GLU A 164 -29.78 -7.76 -8.47
CA GLU A 164 -30.27 -8.26 -7.17
C GLU A 164 -30.20 -9.79 -7.12
N SER A 165 -30.70 -10.47 -8.14
CA SER A 165 -30.65 -11.95 -8.26
C SER A 165 -29.19 -12.43 -8.30
N PHE A 166 -28.31 -11.72 -9.01
CA PHE A 166 -26.87 -12.00 -9.00
C PHE A 166 -26.27 -11.89 -7.59
N ILE A 167 -26.56 -10.78 -6.87
CA ILE A 167 -26.08 -10.54 -5.50
C ILE A 167 -26.56 -11.65 -4.55
N GLU A 168 -27.82 -12.04 -4.61
CA GLU A 168 -28.37 -13.13 -3.79
C GLU A 168 -27.66 -14.46 -4.04
N LYS A 169 -27.41 -14.80 -5.32
CA LYS A 169 -26.71 -16.04 -5.68
C LYS A 169 -25.27 -16.03 -5.25
N TYR A 170 -24.58 -14.90 -5.45
CA TYR A 170 -23.20 -14.74 -4.99
C TYR A 170 -23.12 -14.82 -3.46
N LEU A 171 -23.97 -14.12 -2.72
CA LEU A 171 -24.05 -14.20 -1.26
C LEU A 171 -24.22 -15.65 -0.79
N SER A 172 -25.18 -16.38 -1.38
CA SER A 172 -25.40 -17.80 -1.06
C SER A 172 -24.15 -18.66 -1.31
N SER A 173 -23.42 -18.40 -2.41
CA SER A 173 -22.17 -19.10 -2.72
C SER A 173 -21.08 -18.79 -1.69
N VAL A 174 -20.92 -17.52 -1.29
CA VAL A 174 -19.97 -17.10 -0.26
C VAL A 174 -20.29 -17.72 1.10
N GLU A 175 -21.58 -17.75 1.52
CA GLU A 175 -22.02 -18.35 2.78
C GLU A 175 -21.73 -19.85 2.85
N LYS A 176 -21.93 -20.58 1.75
CA LYS A 176 -21.56 -22.01 1.66
C LYS A 176 -20.05 -22.21 1.82
N TYR A 177 -19.27 -21.39 1.11
CA TYR A 177 -17.82 -21.44 1.20
C TYR A 177 -17.34 -21.09 2.60
N GLN A 178 -17.86 -20.03 3.22
CA GLN A 178 -17.50 -19.58 4.56
C GLN A 178 -17.73 -20.65 5.62
N LYS A 179 -18.85 -21.40 5.54
CA LYS A 179 -19.10 -22.54 6.46
C LYS A 179 -18.02 -23.60 6.38
N CYS A 180 -17.62 -23.98 5.15
CA CYS A 180 -16.53 -24.94 4.95
C CYS A 180 -15.19 -24.37 5.43
N ARG A 181 -14.90 -23.10 5.12
CA ARG A 181 -13.66 -22.44 5.54
C ARG A 181 -13.56 -22.35 7.07
N ASN A 182 -14.62 -21.94 7.77
CA ASN A 182 -14.66 -21.86 9.23
C ASN A 182 -14.40 -23.22 9.89
N TYR A 183 -14.91 -24.33 9.31
CA TYR A 183 -14.63 -25.67 9.79
C TYR A 183 -13.12 -26.00 9.65
N ILE A 184 -12.53 -25.72 8.48
CA ILE A 184 -11.10 -25.93 8.24
C ILE A 184 -10.25 -25.07 9.19
N ASP A 185 -10.60 -23.80 9.36
CA ASP A 185 -9.87 -22.88 10.23
C ASP A 185 -9.91 -23.33 11.70
N SER A 186 -11.08 -23.82 12.17
CA SER A 186 -11.20 -24.41 13.52
C SER A 186 -10.26 -25.61 13.70
N LYS A 187 -10.17 -26.49 12.70
CA LYS A 187 -9.26 -27.65 12.77
C LYS A 187 -7.78 -27.23 12.73
N LEU A 188 -7.44 -26.23 11.92
CA LEU A 188 -6.07 -25.70 11.91
C LEU A 188 -5.73 -25.01 13.23
N ASP A 189 -6.67 -24.32 13.87
CA ASP A 189 -6.49 -23.71 15.18
C ASP A 189 -6.25 -24.76 16.28
N GLU A 190 -7.03 -25.88 16.29
CA GLU A 190 -6.79 -27.01 17.18
C GLU A 190 -5.37 -27.57 17.02
N MET A 191 -4.92 -27.72 15.76
CA MET A 191 -3.56 -28.21 15.47
C MET A 191 -2.48 -27.20 15.90
N LYS A 192 -2.66 -25.91 15.64
CA LYS A 192 -1.73 -24.86 16.10
C LYS A 192 -1.57 -24.89 17.62
N ILE A 193 -2.68 -24.96 18.35
CA ILE A 193 -2.66 -25.07 19.82
C ILE A 193 -1.87 -26.31 20.27
N SER A 194 -2.08 -27.46 19.62
CA SER A 194 -1.33 -28.69 19.94
C SER A 194 0.17 -28.58 19.71
N LEU A 195 0.59 -27.66 18.84
CA LEU A 195 1.99 -27.31 18.58
C LEU A 195 2.50 -26.16 19.48
N GLY A 196 1.69 -25.67 20.42
CA GLY A 196 2.04 -24.54 21.29
C GLY A 196 2.00 -23.17 20.61
N LEU A 197 1.34 -23.06 19.45
CA LEU A 197 1.20 -21.80 18.71
C LEU A 197 -0.14 -21.13 19.04
N PRO A 198 -0.20 -19.77 19.07
CA PRO A 198 -1.46 -19.04 19.18
C PRO A 198 -2.39 -19.31 17.98
N GLN A 199 -3.71 -19.18 18.18
CA GLN A 199 -4.71 -19.38 17.10
C GLN A 199 -4.59 -18.36 15.97
N ASP A 200 -4.18 -17.13 16.27
CA ASP A 200 -3.99 -16.02 15.35
C ASP A 200 -2.55 -15.91 14.82
N GLU A 201 -1.67 -16.87 15.18
CA GLU A 201 -0.31 -16.91 14.62
C GLU A 201 -0.34 -17.10 13.11
N ILE A 202 0.40 -16.23 12.39
CA ILE A 202 0.64 -16.37 10.96
C ILE A 202 1.74 -17.41 10.77
N ILE A 203 1.36 -18.59 10.31
CA ILE A 203 2.29 -19.70 10.07
C ILE A 203 2.83 -19.67 8.64
N GLU A 204 4.05 -20.15 8.47
CA GLU A 204 4.67 -20.25 7.14
C GLU A 204 3.91 -21.22 6.23
N SER A 205 3.95 -20.94 4.91
CA SER A 205 3.25 -21.73 3.88
C SER A 205 3.51 -23.23 3.99
N LYS A 206 4.75 -23.64 4.28
CA LYS A 206 5.12 -25.06 4.42
C LYS A 206 4.39 -25.74 5.59
N LEU A 207 4.31 -25.07 6.75
CA LEU A 207 3.59 -25.57 7.90
C LEU A 207 2.08 -25.60 7.61
N TYR A 208 1.54 -24.54 7.01
CA TYR A 208 0.14 -24.49 6.61
C TYR A 208 -0.22 -25.67 5.69
N GLN A 209 0.59 -25.94 4.66
CA GLN A 209 0.40 -27.06 3.75
C GLN A 209 0.46 -28.42 4.49
N THR A 210 1.41 -28.57 5.42
CA THR A 210 1.54 -29.79 6.23
C THR A 210 0.29 -30.03 7.08
N LEU A 211 -0.19 -29.02 7.79
CA LEU A 211 -1.40 -29.11 8.61
C LEU A 211 -2.64 -29.38 7.75
N THR A 212 -2.77 -28.69 6.64
CA THR A 212 -3.90 -28.88 5.72
C THR A 212 -3.92 -30.27 5.09
N ALA A 213 -2.74 -30.85 4.77
CA ALA A 213 -2.62 -32.20 4.22
C ALA A 213 -3.06 -33.30 5.20
N SER A 214 -3.11 -33.02 6.52
CA SER A 214 -3.60 -33.94 7.54
C SER A 214 -5.11 -33.93 7.73
N LEU A 215 -5.83 -33.00 7.10
CA LEU A 215 -7.29 -32.92 7.14
C LEU A 215 -7.93 -33.97 6.23
N ASP A 216 -9.22 -34.27 6.48
CA ASP A 216 -9.98 -35.14 5.61
C ASP A 216 -9.98 -34.60 4.16
N ARG A 217 -9.58 -35.48 3.24
CA ARG A 217 -9.49 -35.15 1.81
C ARG A 217 -10.83 -34.69 1.22
N ASN A 218 -11.94 -35.26 1.67
CA ASN A 218 -13.27 -34.87 1.20
C ASN A 218 -13.58 -33.40 1.57
N VAL A 219 -13.16 -32.94 2.75
CA VAL A 219 -13.33 -31.55 3.20
C VAL A 219 -12.49 -30.61 2.35
N ILE A 220 -11.25 -30.99 2.05
CA ILE A 220 -10.37 -30.17 1.20
C ILE A 220 -10.88 -30.11 -0.25
N ASP A 221 -11.39 -31.22 -0.77
CA ASP A 221 -11.93 -31.24 -2.14
C ASP A 221 -13.26 -30.47 -2.23
N GLU A 222 -14.11 -30.51 -1.20
CA GLU A 222 -15.32 -29.68 -1.13
C GLU A 222 -14.96 -28.19 -0.99
N GLU A 223 -13.95 -27.80 -0.18
CA GLU A 223 -13.45 -26.44 -0.09
C GLU A 223 -13.03 -25.92 -1.47
N LYS A 224 -12.22 -26.69 -2.21
CA LYS A 224 -11.78 -26.30 -3.56
C LYS A 224 -12.94 -26.08 -4.52
N LYS A 225 -13.95 -26.94 -4.47
CA LYS A 225 -15.15 -26.86 -5.31
C LYS A 225 -15.95 -25.59 -4.97
N LEU A 226 -16.27 -25.37 -3.70
CA LEU A 226 -17.00 -24.20 -3.23
C LEU A 226 -16.25 -22.90 -3.51
N ARG A 227 -14.93 -22.87 -3.33
CA ARG A 227 -14.09 -21.73 -3.68
C ARG A 227 -14.12 -21.43 -5.17
N LYS A 228 -14.05 -22.45 -6.03
CA LYS A 228 -14.17 -22.29 -7.48
C LYS A 228 -15.53 -21.72 -7.86
N GLU A 229 -16.62 -22.23 -7.25
CA GLU A 229 -17.98 -21.72 -7.46
C GLU A 229 -18.07 -20.26 -7.05
N MET A 230 -17.64 -19.91 -5.83
CA MET A 230 -17.65 -18.54 -5.33
C MET A 230 -16.85 -17.59 -6.23
N TYR A 231 -15.67 -17.99 -6.66
CA TYR A 231 -14.80 -17.15 -7.48
C TYR A 231 -15.27 -17.04 -8.95
N SER A 232 -16.17 -17.91 -9.45
CA SER A 232 -16.74 -17.78 -10.79
C SER A 232 -17.55 -16.50 -10.97
N PHE A 233 -18.12 -15.97 -9.88
CA PHE A 233 -18.87 -14.71 -9.86
C PHE A 233 -17.97 -13.47 -10.01
N THR A 234 -16.67 -13.60 -9.78
CA THR A 234 -15.72 -12.49 -9.78
C THR A 234 -14.95 -12.40 -11.09
N LYS A 235 -14.39 -11.24 -11.42
CA LYS A 235 -13.62 -11.04 -12.65
C LYS A 235 -12.13 -11.03 -12.37
N LEU A 236 -11.39 -11.96 -12.97
CA LEU A 236 -9.93 -11.95 -13.02
C LEU A 236 -9.44 -11.16 -14.24
N HIS A 237 -8.53 -10.22 -14.01
CA HIS A 237 -7.81 -9.50 -15.06
C HIS A 237 -6.34 -9.92 -15.04
N GLU A 238 -5.73 -10.07 -16.22
CA GLU A 238 -4.29 -10.22 -16.34
C GLU A 238 -3.62 -8.87 -16.17
N ILE A 239 -2.50 -8.86 -15.46
CA ILE A 239 -1.65 -7.69 -15.23
C ILE A 239 -0.18 -8.09 -15.36
N LYS A 240 0.67 -7.17 -15.76
CA LYS A 240 2.11 -7.36 -15.94
C LYS A 240 2.90 -6.20 -15.33
N ILE A 241 4.19 -6.35 -15.20
CA ILE A 241 5.09 -5.29 -14.73
C ILE A 241 4.84 -4.00 -15.53
N GLY A 242 4.66 -2.89 -14.81
CA GLY A 242 4.37 -1.57 -15.34
C GLY A 242 2.87 -1.26 -15.53
N ASP A 243 1.99 -2.24 -15.41
CA ASP A 243 0.54 -1.98 -15.42
C ASP A 243 0.12 -1.26 -14.13
N ALA A 244 -0.94 -0.46 -14.26
CA ALA A 244 -1.55 0.25 -13.15
C ALA A 244 -3.03 -0.11 -13.03
N VAL A 245 -3.47 -0.39 -11.82
CA VAL A 245 -4.87 -0.72 -11.51
C VAL A 245 -5.43 0.32 -10.55
N LYS A 246 -6.37 1.11 -11.05
CA LYS A 246 -7.13 2.09 -10.25
C LYS A 246 -8.29 1.38 -9.55
N VAL A 247 -8.40 1.53 -8.25
CA VAL A 247 -9.49 1.01 -7.44
C VAL A 247 -10.28 2.17 -6.84
N ASN A 248 -11.46 2.38 -7.36
CA ASN A 248 -12.40 3.38 -6.86
C ASN A 248 -13.26 2.80 -5.72
N PRO A 249 -13.85 3.64 -4.87
CA PRO A 249 -14.81 3.22 -3.86
C PRO A 249 -15.91 2.30 -4.42
N TYR A 250 -16.30 1.32 -3.61
CA TYR A 250 -17.32 0.30 -3.88
C TYR A 250 -16.96 -0.74 -4.95
N ILE A 251 -15.72 -0.79 -5.44
CA ILE A 251 -15.25 -1.82 -6.38
C ILE A 251 -14.57 -2.95 -5.59
N PRO A 252 -15.15 -4.17 -5.59
CA PRO A 252 -14.49 -5.31 -4.97
C PRO A 252 -13.22 -5.70 -5.71
N HIS A 253 -12.14 -5.96 -4.96
CA HIS A 253 -10.85 -6.30 -5.56
C HIS A 253 -10.02 -7.22 -4.67
N SER A 254 -9.05 -7.91 -5.28
CA SER A 254 -8.08 -8.78 -4.60
C SER A 254 -6.87 -9.00 -5.50
N LEU A 255 -5.71 -8.52 -5.07
CA LEU A 255 -4.45 -8.85 -5.73
C LEU A 255 -4.15 -10.33 -5.51
N GLN A 256 -3.64 -11.01 -6.55
CA GLN A 256 -3.37 -12.44 -6.46
C GLN A 256 -1.90 -12.71 -6.11
N HIS A 257 -1.65 -13.94 -5.65
CA HIS A 257 -0.35 -14.44 -5.25
C HIS A 257 0.77 -14.07 -6.22
N GLY A 258 1.97 -13.85 -5.69
CA GLY A 258 3.17 -13.62 -6.46
C GLY A 258 3.17 -12.36 -7.33
N VAL A 259 2.25 -11.42 -7.12
CA VAL A 259 2.23 -10.12 -7.79
C VAL A 259 2.61 -9.03 -6.80
N ARG A 260 3.77 -8.42 -6.98
CA ARG A 260 4.25 -7.31 -6.13
C ARG A 260 3.83 -5.97 -6.72
N VAL A 261 3.30 -5.09 -5.88
CA VAL A 261 2.86 -3.76 -6.30
C VAL A 261 3.29 -2.67 -5.33
N VAL A 262 3.50 -1.47 -5.87
CA VAL A 262 3.48 -0.23 -5.09
C VAL A 262 2.04 0.28 -5.06
N GLU A 263 1.54 0.59 -3.89
CA GLU A 263 0.21 1.13 -3.67
C GLU A 263 0.27 2.54 -3.11
N PHE A 264 -0.45 3.46 -3.76
CA PHE A 264 -0.80 4.76 -3.19
C PHE A 264 -2.29 4.78 -2.89
N GLN A 265 -2.68 5.28 -1.72
CA GLN A 265 -4.07 5.36 -1.29
C GLN A 265 -4.37 6.61 -0.47
N THR A 266 -5.63 7.00 -0.43
CA THR A 266 -6.11 7.99 0.55
C THR A 266 -5.93 7.48 1.97
N PRO A 267 -5.77 8.35 2.99
CA PRO A 267 -5.47 7.95 4.37
C PRO A 267 -6.69 7.39 5.12
N HIS A 268 -7.38 6.42 4.50
CA HIS A 268 -8.50 5.68 5.06
C HIS A 268 -8.13 4.22 5.26
N TYR A 269 -8.42 3.67 6.44
CA TYR A 269 -8.11 2.28 6.81
C TYR A 269 -9.33 1.36 6.81
N GLU A 270 -10.47 1.86 6.33
CA GLU A 270 -11.69 1.07 6.23
C GLU A 270 -11.59 -0.03 5.17
N ARG A 271 -12.25 -1.13 5.42
CA ARG A 271 -12.48 -2.19 4.45
C ARG A 271 -13.70 -3.02 4.82
N TYR A 272 -14.31 -3.63 3.80
CA TYR A 272 -15.34 -4.63 3.93
C TYR A 272 -14.86 -5.91 3.24
N ILE A 273 -14.62 -6.97 4.01
CA ILE A 273 -14.17 -8.26 3.49
C ILE A 273 -15.36 -9.05 2.98
N LEU A 274 -15.40 -9.30 1.65
CA LEU A 274 -16.43 -10.13 1.03
C LEU A 274 -16.11 -11.61 1.18
N SER A 275 -14.84 -11.99 0.98
CA SER A 275 -14.37 -13.37 1.11
C SER A 275 -12.86 -13.44 1.25
N PHE A 276 -12.36 -14.57 1.78
CA PHE A 276 -10.94 -14.84 1.91
C PHE A 276 -10.66 -16.34 1.88
N GLY A 277 -9.54 -16.73 1.26
CA GLY A 277 -9.11 -18.13 1.13
C GLY A 277 -8.49 -18.72 2.39
N GLN A 278 -8.29 -17.93 3.45
CA GLN A 278 -7.68 -18.30 4.71
C GLN A 278 -8.45 -17.69 5.87
N LYS A 279 -7.99 -17.95 7.13
CA LYS A 279 -8.53 -17.31 8.32
C LYS A 279 -8.28 -15.80 8.31
N VAL A 280 -9.31 -15.02 8.54
CA VAL A 280 -9.16 -13.59 8.82
C VAL A 280 -8.73 -13.44 10.27
N ILE A 281 -7.58 -12.80 10.51
CA ILE A 281 -7.02 -12.62 11.87
C ILE A 281 -7.24 -11.21 12.45
N THR A 282 -7.74 -10.28 11.64
CA THR A 282 -7.92 -8.87 12.01
C THR A 282 -9.34 -8.55 12.48
N GLN A 283 -10.26 -9.46 12.26
CA GLN A 283 -11.67 -9.41 12.67
C GLN A 283 -12.23 -10.84 12.69
N ASP A 284 -13.31 -11.08 13.42
CA ASP A 284 -13.92 -12.38 13.63
C ASP A 284 -15.04 -12.74 12.63
N HIS A 285 -15.32 -11.86 11.67
CA HIS A 285 -16.38 -12.03 10.69
C HIS A 285 -15.99 -11.53 9.30
N TRP A 286 -16.76 -11.93 8.29
CA TRP A 286 -16.73 -11.33 6.96
C TRP A 286 -17.89 -10.35 6.82
N ASP A 287 -17.66 -9.27 6.07
CA ASP A 287 -18.65 -8.21 5.84
C ASP A 287 -19.51 -8.46 4.59
N THR A 288 -19.57 -9.67 4.09
CA THR A 288 -20.08 -10.03 2.76
C THR A 288 -21.41 -9.38 2.45
N LYS A 289 -22.40 -9.50 3.35
CA LYS A 289 -23.74 -8.95 3.13
C LYS A 289 -23.72 -7.42 3.07
N ALA A 290 -23.03 -6.78 4.01
CA ALA A 290 -22.91 -5.32 4.08
C ALA A 290 -22.13 -4.76 2.87
N ALA A 291 -21.08 -5.46 2.46
CA ALA A 291 -20.27 -5.12 1.30
C ALA A 291 -21.08 -5.22 0.00
N LEU A 292 -21.84 -6.31 -0.19
CA LEU A 292 -22.63 -6.52 -1.41
C LEU A 292 -23.77 -5.50 -1.57
N MET A 293 -24.34 -5.01 -0.48
CA MET A 293 -25.33 -3.92 -0.54
C MET A 293 -24.75 -2.60 -1.05
N LYS A 294 -23.45 -2.42 -0.98
CA LYS A 294 -22.71 -1.20 -1.40
C LYS A 294 -21.96 -1.40 -2.72
N ALA A 295 -21.66 -2.65 -3.08
CA ALA A 295 -20.81 -2.98 -4.21
C ALA A 295 -21.35 -2.46 -5.54
N LYS A 296 -20.49 -1.85 -6.34
CA LYS A 296 -20.80 -1.56 -7.74
C LYS A 296 -20.70 -2.84 -8.56
N VAL A 297 -21.82 -3.26 -9.14
CA VAL A 297 -21.93 -4.50 -9.94
C VAL A 297 -21.57 -4.26 -11.42
N ASN A 298 -21.11 -3.07 -11.77
CA ASN A 298 -20.78 -2.70 -13.14
C ASN A 298 -19.48 -3.38 -13.62
N GLU A 299 -19.32 -3.43 -14.94
CA GLU A 299 -18.09 -3.91 -15.56
C GLU A 299 -16.91 -3.01 -15.17
N THR A 300 -15.82 -3.63 -14.74
CA THR A 300 -14.56 -2.97 -14.44
C THR A 300 -13.56 -3.19 -15.56
N LYS A 301 -12.75 -2.16 -15.86
CA LYS A 301 -11.69 -2.21 -16.86
C LYS A 301 -10.40 -1.68 -16.26
N ILE A 302 -9.28 -2.27 -16.67
CA ILE A 302 -7.95 -1.74 -16.41
C ILE A 302 -7.57 -0.88 -17.60
N GLU A 303 -7.38 0.41 -17.36
CA GLU A 303 -6.98 1.37 -18.39
C GLU A 303 -5.46 1.56 -18.34
N PRO A 304 -4.80 1.62 -19.50
CA PRO A 304 -3.37 1.90 -19.53
C PRO A 304 -3.08 3.32 -19.02
N PRO A 305 -1.88 3.58 -18.46
CA PRO A 305 -1.45 4.91 -18.12
C PRO A 305 -1.51 5.88 -19.31
N LYS A 306 -1.92 7.13 -19.06
CA LYS A 306 -2.04 8.15 -20.09
C LYS A 306 -0.72 8.87 -20.26
N LYS A 307 -0.17 8.87 -21.49
CA LYS A 307 1.04 9.62 -21.84
C LYS A 307 0.86 11.11 -21.59
N MET A 308 1.78 11.73 -20.85
CA MET A 308 1.81 13.17 -20.58
C MET A 308 2.85 13.88 -21.47
N ASP A 309 4.09 13.34 -21.49
CA ASP A 309 5.20 13.84 -22.28
C ASP A 309 6.18 12.72 -22.65
N ALA A 310 7.41 13.06 -23.02
CA ALA A 310 8.44 12.07 -23.42
C ALA A 310 8.87 11.15 -22.27
N PHE A 311 8.77 11.60 -21.03
CA PHE A 311 9.31 10.92 -19.85
C PHE A 311 8.26 10.58 -18.81
N GLN A 312 7.03 11.06 -18.93
CA GLN A 312 6.01 10.96 -17.91
C GLN A 312 4.69 10.38 -18.43
N ASP A 313 4.10 9.51 -17.61
CA ASP A 313 2.78 8.94 -17.81
C ASP A 313 1.91 9.20 -16.57
N MET A 314 0.68 9.65 -16.75
CA MET A 314 -0.33 9.69 -15.70
C MET A 314 -0.81 8.26 -15.42
N VAL A 315 -0.47 7.75 -14.26
CA VAL A 315 -0.82 6.40 -13.79
C VAL A 315 -2.22 6.39 -13.20
N ALA A 316 -2.53 7.39 -12.38
CA ALA A 316 -3.86 7.60 -11.80
C ALA A 316 -4.13 9.10 -11.62
N ASP A 317 -5.38 9.50 -11.84
CA ASP A 317 -5.88 10.85 -11.58
C ASP A 317 -7.24 10.70 -10.88
N PHE A 318 -7.22 10.84 -9.54
CA PHE A 318 -8.39 10.81 -8.68
C PHE A 318 -8.76 12.23 -8.25
N GLU A 319 -9.88 12.38 -7.56
CA GLU A 319 -10.27 13.67 -7.00
C GLU A 319 -9.28 14.12 -5.91
N GLU A 320 -8.82 13.18 -5.07
CA GLU A 320 -7.98 13.46 -3.90
C GLU A 320 -6.48 13.57 -4.24
N PHE A 321 -6.01 12.77 -5.18
CA PHE A 321 -4.59 12.72 -5.54
C PHE A 321 -4.36 12.19 -6.96
N ASN A 322 -3.18 12.46 -7.49
CA ASN A 322 -2.71 11.87 -8.74
C ASN A 322 -1.37 11.17 -8.56
N VAL A 323 -1.08 10.22 -9.46
CA VAL A 323 0.21 9.51 -9.52
C VAL A 323 0.76 9.56 -10.93
N VAL A 324 1.99 10.04 -11.05
CA VAL A 324 2.74 10.12 -12.30
C VAL A 324 3.91 9.14 -12.24
N ARG A 325 4.11 8.37 -13.29
CA ARG A 325 5.32 7.57 -13.50
C ARG A 325 6.29 8.37 -14.34
N ALA A 326 7.52 8.56 -13.86
CA ALA A 326 8.61 9.17 -14.60
C ALA A 326 9.65 8.10 -14.99
N VAL A 327 10.03 8.06 -16.25
CA VAL A 327 11.11 7.22 -16.79
C VAL A 327 12.17 8.15 -17.38
N LEU A 328 13.31 8.23 -16.71
CA LEU A 328 14.41 9.11 -17.13
C LEU A 328 15.52 8.32 -17.83
N PRO A 329 15.77 8.52 -19.13
CA PRO A 329 16.95 8.01 -19.80
C PRO A 329 18.25 8.54 -19.18
N SER A 330 19.35 7.85 -19.45
CA SER A 330 20.70 8.29 -19.06
C SER A 330 20.94 9.76 -19.43
N GLY A 331 21.54 10.52 -18.52
CA GLY A 331 21.89 11.92 -18.68
C GLY A 331 20.71 12.93 -18.67
N LYS A 332 19.46 12.45 -18.53
CA LYS A 332 18.29 13.33 -18.50
C LYS A 332 18.00 13.85 -17.09
N LYS A 333 17.33 14.99 -17.05
CA LYS A 333 16.89 15.67 -15.82
C LYS A 333 15.40 15.88 -15.86
N LEU A 334 14.79 15.84 -14.69
CA LEU A 334 13.41 16.26 -14.44
C LEU A 334 13.44 17.29 -13.30
N GLU A 335 12.84 18.44 -13.54
CA GLU A 335 12.64 19.47 -12.54
C GLU A 335 11.19 19.46 -12.11
N ILE A 336 10.95 19.52 -10.81
CA ILE A 336 9.63 19.64 -10.21
C ILE A 336 9.57 20.86 -9.30
N ALA A 337 8.40 21.51 -9.30
CA ALA A 337 8.04 22.55 -8.34
C ALA A 337 6.73 22.12 -7.67
N GLU A 338 6.71 22.09 -6.34
CA GLU A 338 5.59 21.59 -5.58
C GLU A 338 5.09 22.66 -4.60
N LYS A 339 3.84 23.08 -4.77
CA LYS A 339 3.17 24.02 -3.84
C LYS A 339 2.74 23.35 -2.54
N GLY A 340 2.37 22.07 -2.61
CA GLY A 340 2.12 21.18 -1.51
C GLY A 340 3.28 20.19 -1.36
N TYR A 341 3.03 19.04 -0.77
CA TYR A 341 3.99 17.94 -0.74
C TYR A 341 3.80 16.99 -1.90
N CYS A 342 4.82 16.18 -2.20
CA CYS A 342 4.66 14.97 -2.96
C CYS A 342 5.43 13.79 -2.33
N LEU A 343 5.02 12.57 -2.69
CA LEU A 343 5.75 11.34 -2.36
C LEU A 343 6.44 10.82 -3.61
N ILE A 344 7.70 10.42 -3.49
CA ILE A 344 8.47 9.79 -4.57
C ILE A 344 8.83 8.37 -4.17
N MET A 345 8.62 7.41 -5.08
CA MET A 345 8.95 6.00 -4.89
C MET A 345 9.79 5.49 -6.05
N GLY A 346 11.00 5.03 -5.79
CA GLY A 346 11.87 4.41 -6.78
C GLY A 346 11.36 3.03 -7.20
N ILE A 347 11.37 2.75 -8.51
CA ILE A 347 10.91 1.49 -9.08
C ILE A 347 12.06 0.68 -9.65
N PHE A 348 12.93 1.28 -10.45
CA PHE A 348 14.17 0.67 -10.91
C PHE A 348 15.19 1.74 -11.34
N GLY A 349 16.45 1.33 -11.45
CA GLY A 349 17.55 2.23 -11.76
C GLY A 349 17.89 3.17 -10.62
N GLU A 350 18.63 4.23 -10.92
CA GLU A 350 19.07 5.21 -9.94
C GLU A 350 18.90 6.62 -10.49
N THR A 351 18.28 7.50 -9.70
CA THR A 351 18.14 8.94 -10.01
C THR A 351 18.66 9.74 -8.82
N ARG A 352 19.54 10.71 -9.09
CA ARG A 352 20.03 11.63 -8.05
C ARG A 352 18.95 12.62 -7.66
N LEU A 353 18.83 12.85 -6.35
CA LEU A 353 17.90 13.78 -5.72
C LEU A 353 18.68 14.61 -4.69
N GLY A 354 19.27 15.74 -5.09
CA GLY A 354 20.18 16.50 -4.24
C GLY A 354 21.39 15.67 -3.78
N PRO A 355 21.62 15.52 -2.47
CA PRO A 355 22.66 14.63 -1.94
C PRO A 355 22.27 13.14 -1.96
N ASP A 356 20.99 12.85 -2.08
CA ASP A 356 20.42 11.50 -2.03
C ASP A 356 20.25 10.88 -3.41
N ARG A 357 19.82 9.60 -3.41
CA ARG A 357 19.52 8.83 -4.63
C ARG A 357 18.22 8.08 -4.48
N ILE A 358 17.32 8.28 -5.45
CA ILE A 358 16.12 7.46 -5.63
C ILE A 358 16.57 6.14 -6.25
N ARG A 359 16.31 5.03 -5.55
CA ARG A 359 16.61 3.65 -5.98
C ARG A 359 15.37 2.80 -5.83
N ASN A 360 15.43 1.56 -6.31
CA ASN A 360 14.35 0.61 -6.12
C ASN A 360 13.90 0.55 -4.65
N GLU A 361 12.60 0.69 -4.45
CA GLU A 361 11.94 0.64 -3.14
C GLU A 361 12.47 1.65 -2.10
N LYS A 362 13.11 2.74 -2.53
CA LYS A 362 13.44 3.87 -1.68
C LYS A 362 12.41 4.97 -1.87
N ALA A 363 11.79 5.40 -0.77
CA ALA A 363 10.74 6.41 -0.80
C ALA A 363 11.17 7.71 -0.12
N PHE A 364 10.63 8.82 -0.63
CA PHE A 364 10.89 10.17 -0.14
C PHE A 364 9.58 10.93 0.04
N PHE A 365 9.51 11.71 1.08
CA PHE A 365 8.56 12.80 1.24
C PHE A 365 9.25 14.10 0.82
N ILE A 366 8.65 14.80 -0.13
CA ILE A 366 9.16 16.08 -0.64
C ILE A 366 8.24 17.17 -0.12
N PRO A 367 8.73 18.07 0.75
CA PRO A 367 7.97 19.23 1.21
C PRO A 367 7.80 20.24 0.06
N PRO A 368 6.96 21.31 0.24
CA PRO A 368 6.85 22.37 -0.74
C PRO A 368 8.20 22.91 -1.18
N THR A 369 8.39 23.05 -2.48
CA THR A 369 9.65 23.50 -3.08
C THR A 369 9.41 24.24 -4.39
N ASP A 370 10.15 25.33 -4.61
CA ASP A 370 10.07 26.09 -5.86
C ASP A 370 10.80 25.40 -7.01
N SER A 371 11.84 24.62 -6.70
CA SER A 371 12.60 23.85 -7.68
C SER A 371 13.34 22.69 -7.01
N LEU A 372 13.14 21.50 -7.54
CA LEU A 372 13.88 20.29 -7.18
C LEU A 372 14.27 19.55 -8.44
N VAL A 373 15.58 19.45 -8.69
CA VAL A 373 16.12 18.78 -9.87
C VAL A 373 16.48 17.35 -9.53
N MET A 374 15.91 16.43 -10.29
CA MET A 374 16.27 15.02 -10.31
C MET A 374 17.07 14.72 -11.57
N SER A 375 18.21 14.03 -11.47
CA SER A 375 19.08 13.71 -12.60
C SER A 375 19.44 12.23 -12.64
N ASN A 376 19.26 11.62 -13.81
CA ASN A 376 19.78 10.28 -14.04
C ASN A 376 21.22 10.39 -14.53
N GLU A 377 22.16 10.10 -13.65
CA GLU A 377 23.61 10.11 -13.90
C GLU A 377 24.16 8.70 -14.23
N SER A 378 23.28 7.68 -14.23
CA SER A 378 23.65 6.29 -14.56
C SER A 378 23.65 6.03 -16.07
N GLU A 379 24.23 4.91 -16.51
CA GLU A 379 24.23 4.50 -17.91
C GLU A 379 22.88 3.93 -18.38
N ALA A 380 22.06 3.42 -17.45
CA ALA A 380 20.74 2.85 -17.71
C ALA A 380 19.63 3.84 -17.43
N GLU A 381 18.45 3.59 -17.94
CA GLU A 381 17.26 4.36 -17.56
C GLU A 381 16.84 4.08 -16.10
N SER A 382 16.17 5.04 -15.52
CA SER A 382 15.61 4.92 -14.18
C SER A 382 14.12 5.24 -14.18
N CYS A 383 13.38 4.63 -13.27
CA CYS A 383 11.94 4.83 -13.13
C CYS A 383 11.56 5.09 -11.68
N PHE A 384 10.68 6.04 -11.47
CA PHE A 384 10.09 6.34 -10.17
C PHE A 384 8.66 6.85 -10.32
N LEU A 385 7.88 6.74 -9.24
CA LEU A 385 6.52 7.26 -9.15
C LEU A 385 6.50 8.53 -8.30
N ILE A 386 5.65 9.47 -8.68
CA ILE A 386 5.42 10.72 -7.96
C ILE A 386 3.93 10.81 -7.66
N ALA A 387 3.56 10.81 -6.39
CA ALA A 387 2.18 11.01 -5.94
C ALA A 387 2.00 12.41 -5.36
N ARG A 388 0.94 13.12 -5.77
CA ARG A 388 0.61 14.48 -5.37
C ARG A 388 -0.82 14.55 -4.88
N GLU A 389 -1.05 15.27 -3.80
CA GLU A 389 -2.40 15.62 -3.38
C GLU A 389 -3.00 16.65 -4.36
N ASN A 390 -4.24 16.43 -4.79
CA ASN A 390 -4.96 17.39 -5.61
C ASN A 390 -5.51 18.49 -4.71
N GLN A 391 -5.24 19.75 -5.04
CA GLN A 391 -5.84 20.88 -4.32
C GLN A 391 -7.34 20.93 -4.66
N LEU A 392 -8.18 20.71 -3.65
CA LEU A 392 -9.63 20.86 -3.78
C LEU A 392 -9.94 22.28 -4.28
N GLY A 393 -10.33 22.42 -5.54
CA GLY A 393 -10.72 23.70 -6.14
C GLY A 393 -9.99 24.11 -7.42
N SER A 394 -9.12 23.27 -7.99
CA SER A 394 -8.39 23.59 -9.23
C SER A 394 -8.97 22.92 -10.51
N LYS A 395 -10.24 22.51 -10.47
CA LYS A 395 -10.98 22.08 -11.69
C LYS A 395 -12.08 23.04 -12.04
#